data_3a075ff300a3e8cf8f842c94a91758b3
#
_entry.id   3a075ff300a3e8cf8f842c94a91758b3
#
_cell.length_a   1.000
_cell.length_b   1.000
_cell.length_c   1.000
_cell.angle_alpha   90.00
_cell.angle_beta   90.00
_cell.angle_gamma   90.00
#
_symmetry.space_group_name_H-M   'P 1'
#
loop_
_entity.id
_entity.type
_entity.pdbx_description
1 polymer ?
#
loop_
_entity_poly.entity_id
_entity_poly.type
_entity_poly.pdbx_seq_one_letter_code
_entity_poly.pdbx_strand_id
1 'polypeptide(L)'
;MSNQPVSLNHPAAAPKNERRLRGVALISVLTALMLTLLLEALDQTVVGTALPKIIGALQGFQDYTWVVTAYTLGSITMIPIISKLSDQFGRKWFLITGTTIFLVGSALSGAAQTIDQLIAFRALQGVGAGIGIALVFTVVGDIFTPAERAKWQAIFGVVYGFANLIGPTLGGWLTDHGPLISGLITDTTRWRWVFYINLPVGIIALAALLVYLPTNISVRSSTHVGWAAIRRIDFPGAFLIASATICLLLGLTWGSNQIYAWGSAQVIGILAGSAALYVLFFVRERFAAEPVLPLDLFRNQVFASAAILSLLQLMILVALIIYLPLFLQGVLGISATYSGALITPMTISSVIGASLAGVIIANTKRYHLITIVGSLVMTAGVFLLATMTPSTSLFTAAVYMVIAGLGLGVYFSVLNLAAQNAIPRSRLGVGTGSVRFLGQLGGVLGVAIVGTVVNNTLASDIVKRLPAGAAKQLTPTGLQYATNPQILVNSQYRATVVHTATDFAVKNAVAHVPPGPQHAQTIAAITAQVTQQVQHLLSQVFEALRLSLAVAIQHGLIAILIFCGITIIVTLFLKDIPMVQRYNAEHAEASAPSESKEDLPVKP
;
A
#
# COMPACT_ATOMS: atom_id res chain seq x y z
N MET A 1 -35.15 22.73 -68.52
CA MET A 1 -35.45 23.87 -67.66
C MET A 1 -36.25 23.34 -66.46
N SER A 2 -35.65 23.21 -65.32
CA SER A 2 -36.15 23.57 -63.98
C SER A 2 -35.07 23.23 -62.99
N ASN A 3 -34.35 24.26 -62.57
CA ASN A 3 -33.44 24.27 -61.45
C ASN A 3 -34.27 24.14 -60.19
N GLN A 4 -34.01 23.09 -59.36
CA GLN A 4 -34.34 23.13 -57.97
C GLN A 4 -33.03 23.25 -57.17
N PRO A 5 -32.96 24.16 -56.18
CA PRO A 5 -31.76 24.33 -55.38
C PRO A 5 -31.70 23.21 -54.33
N VAL A 6 -30.54 22.56 -54.27
CA VAL A 6 -30.16 21.64 -53.20
C VAL A 6 -30.13 22.43 -51.87
N SER A 7 -30.99 22.12 -50.94
CA SER A 7 -30.97 22.64 -49.57
C SER A 7 -29.81 22.01 -48.79
N LEU A 8 -28.68 22.70 -48.81
CA LEU A 8 -27.61 22.54 -47.81
C LEU A 8 -28.08 23.21 -46.51
N ASN A 9 -28.21 22.44 -45.46
CA ASN A 9 -27.98 22.81 -44.06
C ASN A 9 -28.88 22.03 -43.10
N HIS A 10 -28.42 20.81 -42.77
CA HIS A 10 -28.60 20.39 -41.41
C HIS A 10 -27.25 20.51 -40.71
N PRO A 11 -27.07 21.45 -39.75
CA PRO A 11 -25.90 21.45 -38.91
C PRO A 11 -25.94 20.15 -38.09
N ALA A 12 -24.92 19.32 -38.25
CA ALA A 12 -24.71 18.16 -37.37
C ALA A 12 -24.85 18.63 -35.93
N ALA A 13 -25.75 18.01 -35.20
CA ALA A 13 -25.97 18.32 -33.78
C ALA A 13 -24.64 18.31 -33.05
N ALA A 14 -24.22 19.46 -32.55
CA ALA A 14 -23.04 19.59 -31.70
C ALA A 14 -23.11 18.50 -30.61
N PRO A 15 -21.99 17.84 -30.28
CA PRO A 15 -21.98 16.78 -29.26
C PRO A 15 -22.62 17.32 -28.00
N LYS A 16 -23.67 16.63 -27.54
CA LYS A 16 -24.44 16.99 -26.35
C LYS A 16 -23.48 17.38 -25.24
N ASN A 17 -23.56 18.66 -24.80
CA ASN A 17 -22.85 19.26 -23.67
C ASN A 17 -22.42 18.21 -22.66
N GLU A 18 -21.14 17.83 -22.67
CA GLU A 18 -20.48 17.24 -21.50
C GLU A 18 -20.67 18.29 -20.40
N ARG A 19 -21.61 18.03 -19.47
CA ARG A 19 -21.80 18.91 -18.31
C ARG A 19 -20.54 18.84 -17.47
N ARG A 20 -19.57 19.73 -17.78
CA ARG A 20 -18.40 19.91 -16.94
C ARG A 20 -18.90 20.26 -15.55
N LEU A 21 -18.55 19.43 -14.58
CA LEU A 21 -18.77 19.77 -13.18
C LEU A 21 -18.15 21.15 -12.89
N ARG A 22 -18.94 22.06 -12.32
CA ARG A 22 -18.49 23.43 -12.02
C ARG A 22 -18.98 23.83 -10.62
N GLY A 23 -18.27 24.78 -10.01
CA GLY A 23 -18.67 25.36 -8.72
C GLY A 23 -18.78 24.31 -7.60
N VAL A 24 -19.85 24.39 -6.83
CA VAL A 24 -20.07 23.55 -5.64
C VAL A 24 -20.05 22.06 -5.96
N ALA A 25 -20.65 21.63 -7.08
CA ALA A 25 -20.68 20.21 -7.45
C ALA A 25 -19.28 19.64 -7.70
N LEU A 26 -18.39 20.39 -8.35
CA LEU A 26 -17.01 19.97 -8.56
C LEU A 26 -16.25 19.85 -7.24
N ILE A 27 -16.36 20.87 -6.38
CA ILE A 27 -15.70 20.88 -5.06
C ILE A 27 -16.21 19.72 -4.22
N SER A 28 -17.52 19.48 -4.17
CA SER A 28 -18.12 18.39 -3.40
C SER A 28 -17.65 17.01 -3.86
N VAL A 29 -17.58 16.77 -5.18
CA VAL A 29 -17.08 15.51 -5.74
C VAL A 29 -15.60 15.33 -5.39
N LEU A 30 -14.77 16.35 -5.58
CA LEU A 30 -13.34 16.28 -5.24
C LEU A 30 -13.11 16.03 -3.75
N THR A 31 -13.85 16.75 -2.89
CA THR A 31 -13.79 16.51 -1.43
C THR A 31 -14.22 15.09 -1.09
N ALA A 32 -15.28 14.56 -1.70
CA ALA A 32 -15.71 13.20 -1.46
C ALA A 32 -14.65 12.17 -1.91
N LEU A 33 -14.02 12.36 -3.07
CA LEU A 33 -12.93 11.50 -3.53
C LEU A 33 -11.70 11.59 -2.61
N MET A 34 -11.36 12.79 -2.12
CA MET A 34 -10.26 12.98 -1.16
C MET A 34 -10.57 12.31 0.18
N LEU A 35 -11.81 12.41 0.68
CA LEU A 35 -12.24 11.74 1.91
C LEU A 35 -12.21 10.22 1.73
N THR A 36 -12.64 9.68 0.59
CA THR A 36 -12.54 8.25 0.30
C THR A 36 -11.08 7.78 0.34
N LEU A 37 -10.17 8.48 -0.34
CA LEU A 37 -8.74 8.16 -0.33
C LEU A 37 -8.13 8.30 1.08
N LEU A 38 -8.52 9.34 1.81
CA LEU A 38 -8.07 9.59 3.19
C LEU A 38 -8.46 8.42 4.10
N LEU A 39 -9.71 7.96 4.03
CA LEU A 39 -10.20 6.84 4.83
C LEU A 39 -9.42 5.56 4.57
N GLU A 40 -9.19 5.23 3.30
CA GLU A 40 -8.45 4.03 2.90
C GLU A 40 -6.99 4.06 3.37
N ALA A 41 -6.34 5.23 3.27
CA ALA A 41 -4.96 5.40 3.71
C ALA A 41 -4.83 5.45 5.24
N LEU A 42 -5.76 6.13 5.92
CA LEU A 42 -5.81 6.18 7.39
C LEU A 42 -6.04 4.81 8.00
N ASP A 43 -6.97 4.04 7.44
CA ASP A 43 -7.32 2.71 7.96
C ASP A 43 -6.09 1.80 8.06
N GLN A 44 -5.23 1.78 7.04
CA GLN A 44 -4.00 0.98 7.06
C GLN A 44 -3.04 1.39 8.18
N THR A 45 -2.86 2.68 8.40
CA THR A 45 -1.87 3.20 9.36
C THR A 45 -2.39 3.21 10.79
N VAL A 46 -3.66 3.53 10.99
CA VAL A 46 -4.33 3.55 12.31
C VAL A 46 -4.46 2.12 12.86
N VAL A 47 -4.88 1.16 12.03
CA VAL A 47 -4.97 -0.26 12.44
C VAL A 47 -3.59 -0.82 12.79
N GLY A 48 -2.55 -0.49 12.02
CA GLY A 48 -1.20 -0.96 12.28
C GLY A 48 -0.69 -0.62 13.69
N THR A 49 -0.97 0.58 14.19
CA THR A 49 -0.59 1.02 15.54
C THR A 49 -1.49 0.46 16.65
N ALA A 50 -2.76 0.21 16.36
CA ALA A 50 -3.73 -0.35 17.28
C ALA A 50 -3.60 -1.88 17.43
N LEU A 51 -2.99 -2.55 16.45
CA LEU A 51 -2.99 -3.99 16.30
C LEU A 51 -2.51 -4.77 17.53
N PRO A 52 -1.43 -4.38 18.27
CA PRO A 52 -1.04 -5.06 19.49
C PRO A 52 -2.15 -5.10 20.56
N LYS A 53 -2.91 -4.01 20.72
CA LYS A 53 -4.03 -3.94 21.66
C LYS A 53 -5.24 -4.75 21.20
N ILE A 54 -5.55 -4.71 19.91
CA ILE A 54 -6.62 -5.51 19.30
C ILE A 54 -6.38 -6.98 19.56
N ILE A 55 -5.16 -7.45 19.28
CA ILE A 55 -4.77 -8.85 19.43
C ILE A 55 -4.73 -9.29 20.90
N GLY A 56 -4.25 -8.42 21.79
CA GLY A 56 -4.33 -8.66 23.21
C GLY A 56 -5.76 -8.82 23.70
N ALA A 57 -6.69 -7.97 23.21
CA ALA A 57 -8.10 -8.04 23.58
C ALA A 57 -8.84 -9.26 22.99
N LEU A 58 -8.49 -9.69 21.78
CA LEU A 58 -9.12 -10.83 21.09
C LEU A 58 -8.34 -12.15 21.27
N GLN A 59 -7.22 -12.16 22.00
CA GLN A 59 -6.36 -13.34 22.27
C GLN A 59 -5.83 -14.04 21.01
N GLY A 60 -5.65 -13.29 19.91
CA GLY A 60 -5.31 -13.81 18.58
C GLY A 60 -3.84 -13.64 18.18
N PHE A 61 -2.86 -13.94 19.04
CA PHE A 61 -1.44 -13.70 18.77
C PHE A 61 -0.89 -14.46 17.56
N GLN A 62 -1.41 -15.64 17.26
CA GLN A 62 -0.95 -16.44 16.11
C GLN A 62 -1.42 -15.87 14.78
N ASP A 63 -2.54 -15.14 14.79
CA ASP A 63 -3.19 -14.61 13.61
C ASP A 63 -2.93 -13.12 13.37
N TYR A 64 -1.96 -12.55 14.10
CA TYR A 64 -1.56 -11.15 14.03
C TYR A 64 -1.43 -10.62 12.58
N THR A 65 -0.73 -11.35 11.75
CA THR A 65 -0.44 -10.96 10.37
C THR A 65 -1.69 -11.00 9.49
N TRP A 66 -2.63 -11.90 9.78
CA TRP A 66 -3.83 -12.10 8.97
C TRP A 66 -4.77 -10.90 8.96
N VAL A 67 -4.83 -10.13 10.05
CA VAL A 67 -5.66 -8.92 10.11
C VAL A 67 -5.28 -7.89 9.03
N VAL A 68 -3.98 -7.73 8.77
CA VAL A 68 -3.47 -6.82 7.72
C VAL A 68 -3.51 -7.48 6.36
N THR A 69 -3.11 -8.76 6.28
CA THR A 69 -3.04 -9.52 5.02
C THR A 69 -4.42 -9.67 4.38
N ALA A 70 -5.47 -9.98 5.15
CA ALA A 70 -6.82 -10.15 4.64
C ALA A 70 -7.36 -8.87 3.96
N TYR A 71 -7.12 -7.71 4.57
CA TYR A 71 -7.45 -6.41 3.97
C TYR A 71 -6.70 -6.19 2.65
N THR A 72 -5.40 -6.43 2.66
CA THR A 72 -4.53 -6.24 1.48
C THR A 72 -4.93 -7.17 0.34
N LEU A 73 -5.22 -8.45 0.65
CA LEU A 73 -5.71 -9.44 -0.32
C LEU A 73 -7.01 -8.97 -0.98
N GLY A 74 -7.99 -8.56 -0.17
CA GLY A 74 -9.26 -8.03 -0.67
C GLY A 74 -9.07 -6.81 -1.56
N SER A 75 -8.24 -5.87 -1.12
CA SER A 75 -7.99 -4.62 -1.84
C SER A 75 -7.29 -4.84 -3.19
N ILE A 76 -6.16 -5.51 -3.21
CA ILE A 76 -5.36 -5.70 -4.44
C ILE A 76 -6.13 -6.51 -5.48
N THR A 77 -6.83 -7.54 -5.05
CA THR A 77 -7.59 -8.44 -5.94
C THR A 77 -8.71 -7.70 -6.69
N MET A 78 -9.36 -6.73 -6.05
CA MET A 78 -10.49 -6.01 -6.64
C MET A 78 -10.09 -4.92 -7.64
N ILE A 79 -8.88 -4.38 -7.55
CA ILE A 79 -8.44 -3.26 -8.40
C ILE A 79 -8.60 -3.54 -9.90
N PRO A 80 -8.03 -4.61 -10.49
CA PRO A 80 -8.15 -4.84 -11.94
C PRO A 80 -9.58 -5.14 -12.37
N ILE A 81 -10.32 -5.89 -11.57
CA ILE A 81 -11.71 -6.29 -11.84
C ILE A 81 -12.62 -5.05 -11.93
N ILE A 82 -12.59 -4.22 -10.90
CA ILE A 82 -13.45 -3.03 -10.82
C ILE A 82 -13.04 -1.95 -11.81
N SER A 83 -11.75 -1.82 -12.08
CA SER A 83 -11.26 -0.89 -13.10
C SER A 83 -11.88 -1.19 -14.45
N LYS A 84 -11.93 -2.46 -14.85
CA LYS A 84 -12.57 -2.91 -16.10
C LYS A 84 -14.09 -2.74 -16.08
N LEU A 85 -14.74 -3.19 -15.02
CA LEU A 85 -16.20 -3.10 -14.89
C LEU A 85 -16.67 -1.64 -14.91
N SER A 86 -15.95 -0.76 -14.27
CA SER A 86 -16.30 0.65 -14.22
C SER A 86 -16.17 1.38 -15.56
N ASP A 87 -15.27 0.93 -16.45
CA ASP A 87 -15.19 1.43 -17.83
C ASP A 87 -16.43 1.06 -18.65
N GLN A 88 -17.03 -0.09 -18.37
CA GLN A 88 -18.21 -0.57 -19.10
C GLN A 88 -19.53 -0.01 -18.55
N PHE A 89 -19.70 -0.02 -17.23
CA PHE A 89 -20.97 0.29 -16.57
C PHE A 89 -21.03 1.70 -15.94
N GLY A 90 -19.91 2.42 -15.96
CA GLY A 90 -19.78 3.75 -15.36
C GLY A 90 -19.23 3.74 -13.93
N ARG A 91 -18.71 4.89 -13.48
CA ARG A 91 -17.91 5.02 -12.23
C ARG A 91 -18.76 5.13 -10.96
N LYS A 92 -19.88 5.87 -11.05
CA LYS A 92 -20.66 6.31 -9.88
C LYS A 92 -21.06 5.16 -8.98
N TRP A 93 -21.77 4.18 -9.53
CA TRP A 93 -22.34 3.11 -8.72
C TRP A 93 -21.29 2.18 -8.11
N PHE A 94 -20.20 1.94 -8.83
CA PHE A 94 -19.08 1.16 -8.27
C PHE A 94 -18.41 1.91 -7.11
N LEU A 95 -18.16 3.22 -7.24
CA LEU A 95 -17.56 4.01 -6.17
C LEU A 95 -18.47 4.05 -4.92
N ILE A 96 -19.79 4.24 -5.12
CA ILE A 96 -20.78 4.20 -4.04
C ILE A 96 -20.77 2.82 -3.37
N THR A 97 -20.84 1.74 -4.15
CA THR A 97 -20.83 0.37 -3.62
C THR A 97 -19.53 0.08 -2.87
N GLY A 98 -18.37 0.47 -3.43
CA GLY A 98 -17.07 0.31 -2.78
C GLY A 98 -16.98 1.02 -1.44
N THR A 99 -17.37 2.30 -1.40
CA THR A 99 -17.40 3.08 -0.16
C THR A 99 -18.38 2.46 0.85
N THR A 100 -19.54 1.98 0.40
CA THR A 100 -20.52 1.30 1.27
C THR A 100 -19.94 0.00 1.85
N ILE A 101 -19.34 -0.86 1.02
CA ILE A 101 -18.70 -2.10 1.47
C ILE A 101 -17.57 -1.79 2.48
N PHE A 102 -16.76 -0.76 2.22
CA PHE A 102 -15.71 -0.32 3.13
C PHE A 102 -16.29 0.08 4.50
N LEU A 103 -17.36 0.88 4.52
CA LEU A 103 -18.00 1.33 5.76
C LEU A 103 -18.65 0.17 6.52
N VAL A 104 -19.35 -0.72 5.82
CA VAL A 104 -19.93 -1.92 6.43
C VAL A 104 -18.83 -2.81 7.00
N GLY A 105 -17.76 -3.07 6.23
CA GLY A 105 -16.61 -3.83 6.71
C GLY A 105 -15.94 -3.18 7.91
N SER A 106 -15.84 -1.85 7.94
CA SER A 106 -15.30 -1.08 9.09
C SER A 106 -16.21 -1.21 10.32
N ALA A 107 -17.52 -1.05 10.16
CA ALA A 107 -18.48 -1.21 11.25
C ALA A 107 -18.44 -2.62 11.86
N LEU A 108 -18.41 -3.65 11.01
CA LEU A 108 -18.28 -5.04 11.42
C LEU A 108 -16.94 -5.34 12.10
N SER A 109 -15.83 -4.80 11.58
CA SER A 109 -14.51 -4.92 12.20
C SER A 109 -14.49 -4.33 13.61
N GLY A 110 -15.11 -3.16 13.80
CA GLY A 110 -15.30 -2.57 15.12
C GLY A 110 -16.22 -3.39 16.04
N ALA A 111 -17.14 -4.19 15.51
CA ALA A 111 -18.04 -5.05 16.26
C ALA A 111 -17.51 -6.47 16.52
N ALA A 112 -16.34 -6.83 15.94
CA ALA A 112 -15.77 -8.17 16.05
C ALA A 112 -15.57 -8.62 17.50
N GLN A 113 -15.90 -9.89 17.78
CA GLN A 113 -15.75 -10.53 19.10
C GLN A 113 -14.60 -11.55 19.10
N THR A 114 -14.20 -12.06 17.92
CA THR A 114 -13.10 -13.02 17.76
C THR A 114 -12.15 -12.53 16.69
N ILE A 115 -10.92 -13.05 16.70
CA ILE A 115 -9.91 -12.71 15.70
C ILE A 115 -10.34 -13.14 14.29
N ASP A 116 -10.98 -14.31 14.17
CA ASP A 116 -11.47 -14.83 12.87
C ASP A 116 -12.53 -13.93 12.26
N GLN A 117 -13.47 -13.42 13.08
CA GLN A 117 -14.47 -12.43 12.65
C GLN A 117 -13.77 -11.16 12.16
N LEU A 118 -12.77 -10.67 12.91
CA LEU A 118 -12.02 -9.49 12.50
C LEU A 118 -11.32 -9.71 11.16
N ILE A 119 -10.65 -10.84 10.96
CA ILE A 119 -9.99 -11.20 9.70
C ILE A 119 -10.98 -11.20 8.54
N ALA A 120 -12.14 -11.86 8.71
CA ALA A 120 -13.18 -11.92 7.68
C ALA A 120 -13.74 -10.52 7.34
N PHE A 121 -14.00 -9.70 8.34
CA PHE A 121 -14.51 -8.34 8.16
C PHE A 121 -13.45 -7.41 7.57
N ARG A 122 -12.17 -7.61 7.89
CA ARG A 122 -11.04 -6.93 7.24
C ARG A 122 -10.93 -7.29 5.75
N ALA A 123 -11.15 -8.57 5.39
CA ALA A 123 -11.18 -8.96 3.97
C ALA A 123 -12.31 -8.22 3.22
N LEU A 124 -13.52 -8.16 3.80
CA LEU A 124 -14.65 -7.41 3.25
C LEU A 124 -14.34 -5.92 3.11
N GLN A 125 -13.77 -5.31 4.15
CA GLN A 125 -13.36 -3.91 4.15
C GLN A 125 -12.30 -3.64 3.07
N GLY A 126 -11.34 -4.56 2.90
CA GLY A 126 -10.34 -4.52 1.83
C GLY A 126 -10.95 -4.52 0.43
N VAL A 127 -11.98 -5.33 0.18
CA VAL A 127 -12.72 -5.31 -1.09
C VAL A 127 -13.27 -3.90 -1.38
N GLY A 128 -13.88 -3.25 -0.39
CA GLY A 128 -14.37 -1.87 -0.53
C GLY A 128 -13.25 -0.87 -0.84
N ALA A 129 -12.13 -0.96 -0.12
CA ALA A 129 -10.96 -0.13 -0.34
C ALA A 129 -10.35 -0.30 -1.74
N GLY A 130 -10.24 -1.55 -2.23
CA GLY A 130 -9.73 -1.81 -3.57
C GLY A 130 -10.56 -1.15 -4.67
N ILE A 131 -11.89 -1.10 -4.49
CA ILE A 131 -12.81 -0.38 -5.39
C ILE A 131 -12.52 1.13 -5.35
N GLY A 132 -12.38 1.71 -4.17
CA GLY A 132 -12.10 3.13 -3.98
C GLY A 132 -10.75 3.52 -4.59
N ILE A 133 -9.65 2.83 -4.24
CA ILE A 133 -8.30 3.09 -4.78
C ILE A 133 -8.29 3.03 -6.32
N ALA A 134 -8.99 2.06 -6.92
CA ALA A 134 -9.06 1.93 -8.37
C ALA A 134 -9.77 3.12 -9.03
N LEU A 135 -10.84 3.62 -8.42
CA LEU A 135 -11.75 4.57 -9.07
C LEU A 135 -11.46 6.03 -8.77
N VAL A 136 -10.94 6.38 -7.59
CA VAL A 136 -10.65 7.76 -7.21
C VAL A 136 -9.77 8.45 -8.25
N PHE A 137 -8.64 7.84 -8.62
CA PHE A 137 -7.73 8.42 -9.62
C PHE A 137 -8.29 8.35 -11.05
N THR A 138 -9.12 7.36 -11.33
CA THR A 138 -9.78 7.22 -12.64
C THR A 138 -10.81 8.34 -12.84
N VAL A 139 -11.63 8.63 -11.82
CA VAL A 139 -12.62 9.71 -11.86
C VAL A 139 -11.94 11.08 -12.06
N VAL A 140 -10.81 11.32 -11.41
CA VAL A 140 -9.98 12.52 -11.67
C VAL A 140 -9.54 12.58 -13.12
N GLY A 141 -9.16 11.42 -13.70
CA GLY A 141 -8.82 11.31 -15.13
C GLY A 141 -10.00 11.60 -16.07
N ASP A 142 -11.22 11.29 -15.67
CA ASP A 142 -12.43 11.55 -16.45
C ASP A 142 -12.89 13.04 -16.37
N ILE A 143 -12.71 13.68 -15.19
CA ILE A 143 -13.17 15.06 -14.95
C ILE A 143 -12.24 16.10 -15.60
N PHE A 144 -10.92 15.88 -15.51
CA PHE A 144 -9.92 16.91 -15.81
C PHE A 144 -9.17 16.67 -17.12
N THR A 145 -8.75 17.78 -17.73
CA THR A 145 -7.80 17.75 -18.85
C THR A 145 -6.42 17.25 -18.39
N PRO A 146 -5.58 16.71 -19.30
CA PRO A 146 -4.25 16.20 -18.92
C PRO A 146 -3.39 17.20 -18.14
N ALA A 147 -3.47 18.50 -18.45
CA ALA A 147 -2.73 19.54 -17.75
C ALA A 147 -3.24 19.78 -16.32
N GLU A 148 -4.56 19.73 -16.11
CA GLU A 148 -5.19 19.90 -14.80
C GLU A 148 -5.00 18.67 -13.90
N ARG A 149 -4.94 17.47 -14.50
CA ARG A 149 -4.74 16.19 -13.76
C ARG A 149 -3.48 16.21 -12.92
N ALA A 150 -2.37 16.76 -13.44
CA ALA A 150 -1.11 16.83 -12.71
C ALA A 150 -1.26 17.56 -11.37
N LYS A 151 -1.97 18.69 -11.35
CA LYS A 151 -2.25 19.46 -10.14
C LYS A 151 -3.11 18.68 -9.15
N TRP A 152 -4.21 18.08 -9.61
CA TRP A 152 -5.12 17.35 -8.75
C TRP A 152 -4.52 16.06 -8.22
N GLN A 153 -3.74 15.33 -9.03
CA GLN A 153 -3.02 14.15 -8.57
C GLN A 153 -1.97 14.48 -7.50
N ALA A 154 -1.31 15.64 -7.61
CA ALA A 154 -0.44 16.11 -6.54
C ALA A 154 -1.22 16.35 -5.23
N ILE A 155 -2.39 16.99 -5.28
CA ILE A 155 -3.26 17.22 -4.12
C ILE A 155 -3.70 15.89 -3.50
N PHE A 156 -4.07 14.88 -4.30
CA PHE A 156 -4.40 13.54 -3.80
C PHE A 156 -3.19 12.85 -3.15
N GLY A 157 -1.98 13.10 -3.68
CA GLY A 157 -0.73 12.67 -3.04
C GLY A 157 -0.53 13.31 -1.67
N VAL A 158 -0.88 14.61 -1.51
CA VAL A 158 -0.87 15.30 -0.21
C VAL A 158 -1.82 14.64 0.78
N VAL A 159 -3.05 14.31 0.35
CA VAL A 159 -4.05 13.65 1.20
C VAL A 159 -3.55 12.29 1.68
N TYR A 160 -2.95 11.51 0.79
CA TYR A 160 -2.36 10.22 1.15
C TYR A 160 -1.18 10.37 2.14
N GLY A 161 -0.30 11.35 1.91
CA GLY A 161 0.79 11.67 2.82
C GLY A 161 0.30 12.13 4.20
N PHE A 162 -0.74 12.96 4.25
CA PHE A 162 -1.37 13.41 5.49
C PHE A 162 -1.98 12.25 6.30
N ALA A 163 -2.62 11.29 5.62
CA ALA A 163 -3.13 10.08 6.24
C ALA A 163 -2.01 9.26 6.91
N ASN A 164 -0.90 9.07 6.20
CA ASN A 164 0.25 8.34 6.73
C ASN A 164 0.92 9.06 7.92
N LEU A 165 0.86 10.39 7.94
CA LEU A 165 1.41 11.21 9.02
C LEU A 165 0.56 11.14 10.29
N ILE A 166 -0.75 11.33 10.16
CA ILE A 166 -1.65 11.41 11.32
C ILE A 166 -2.06 10.02 11.81
N GLY A 167 -2.12 9.03 10.91
CA GLY A 167 -2.63 7.70 11.21
C GLY A 167 -2.05 7.06 12.48
N PRO A 168 -0.73 6.94 12.62
CA PRO A 168 -0.13 6.32 13.80
C PRO A 168 -0.48 7.04 15.11
N THR A 169 -0.44 8.36 15.12
CA THR A 169 -0.77 9.19 16.29
C THR A 169 -2.26 9.06 16.65
N LEU A 170 -3.12 9.14 15.64
CA LEU A 170 -4.57 9.01 15.81
C LEU A 170 -4.95 7.60 16.31
N GLY A 171 -4.33 6.56 15.74
CA GLY A 171 -4.56 5.17 16.15
C GLY A 171 -4.16 4.92 17.60
N GLY A 172 -2.98 5.39 17.99
CA GLY A 172 -2.52 5.32 19.38
C GLY A 172 -3.47 6.08 20.32
N TRP A 173 -3.81 7.33 19.98
CA TRP A 173 -4.71 8.15 20.79
C TRP A 173 -6.11 7.51 20.95
N LEU A 174 -6.69 7.01 19.88
CA LEU A 174 -8.00 6.36 19.91
C LEU A 174 -8.01 5.11 20.80
N THR A 175 -6.94 4.33 20.78
CA THR A 175 -6.83 3.12 21.61
C THR A 175 -6.57 3.43 23.09
N ASP A 176 -5.97 4.60 23.39
CA ASP A 176 -5.65 5.00 24.77
C ASP A 176 -6.73 5.86 25.40
N HIS A 177 -7.31 6.81 24.63
CA HIS A 177 -8.17 7.87 25.13
C HIS A 177 -9.55 7.92 24.45
N GLY A 178 -9.85 6.99 23.51
CA GLY A 178 -11.16 6.96 22.85
C GLY A 178 -12.32 6.99 23.84
N PRO A 179 -13.45 7.68 23.55
CA PRO A 179 -14.58 7.80 24.45
C PRO A 179 -15.14 6.45 24.87
N LEU A 180 -15.53 6.31 26.13
CA LEU A 180 -16.24 5.14 26.63
C LEU A 180 -17.72 5.26 26.29
N ILE A 181 -18.34 4.18 25.81
CA ILE A 181 -19.77 4.09 25.54
C ILE A 181 -20.32 2.93 26.35
N SER A 182 -21.20 3.23 27.30
CA SER A 182 -21.81 2.22 28.17
C SER A 182 -22.44 1.07 27.36
N GLY A 183 -22.05 -0.15 27.68
CA GLY A 183 -22.53 -1.36 27.00
C GLY A 183 -21.86 -1.68 25.64
N LEU A 184 -21.04 -0.78 25.07
CA LEU A 184 -20.43 -0.98 23.75
C LEU A 184 -18.90 -0.87 23.77
N ILE A 185 -18.36 0.15 24.43
CA ILE A 185 -16.91 0.44 24.44
C ILE A 185 -16.43 0.63 25.89
N THR A 186 -15.62 -0.31 26.33
CA THR A 186 -14.95 -0.33 27.64
C THR A 186 -13.47 0.04 27.46
N ASP A 187 -12.72 0.17 28.57
CA ASP A 187 -11.28 0.42 28.51
C ASP A 187 -10.51 -0.62 27.68
N THR A 188 -10.90 -1.88 27.77
CA THR A 188 -10.28 -2.97 27.01
C THR A 188 -10.70 -3.04 25.55
N THR A 189 -11.78 -2.36 25.17
CA THR A 189 -12.35 -2.38 23.82
C THR A 189 -12.27 -1.02 23.12
N ARG A 190 -11.53 -0.03 23.65
CA ARG A 190 -11.33 1.29 23.00
C ARG A 190 -10.76 1.19 21.59
N TRP A 191 -10.02 0.13 21.28
CA TRP A 191 -9.51 -0.14 19.94
C TRP A 191 -10.59 -0.15 18.85
N ARG A 192 -11.85 -0.40 19.21
CA ARG A 192 -12.99 -0.40 18.27
C ARG A 192 -13.17 0.96 17.58
N TRP A 193 -12.75 2.06 18.23
CA TRP A 193 -12.77 3.39 17.64
C TRP A 193 -11.90 3.55 16.41
N VAL A 194 -10.85 2.75 16.28
CA VAL A 194 -9.99 2.70 15.10
C VAL A 194 -10.79 2.41 13.81
N PHE A 195 -11.85 1.61 13.96
CA PHE A 195 -12.76 1.29 12.86
C PHE A 195 -13.94 2.26 12.80
N TYR A 196 -14.52 2.62 13.94
CA TYR A 196 -15.72 3.47 13.97
C TYR A 196 -15.46 4.90 13.52
N ILE A 197 -14.22 5.41 13.61
CA ILE A 197 -13.86 6.74 13.10
C ILE A 197 -14.07 6.87 11.59
N ASN A 198 -14.03 5.76 10.85
CA ASN A 198 -14.28 5.74 9.43
C ASN A 198 -15.75 6.04 9.08
N LEU A 199 -16.70 5.74 9.98
CA LEU A 199 -18.12 5.84 9.70
C LEU A 199 -18.59 7.29 9.45
N PRO A 200 -18.36 8.25 10.37
CA PRO A 200 -18.84 9.62 10.14
C PRO A 200 -18.23 10.25 8.90
N VAL A 201 -16.93 10.08 8.69
CA VAL A 201 -16.22 10.64 7.52
C VAL A 201 -16.70 9.98 6.23
N GLY A 202 -16.85 8.65 6.23
CA GLY A 202 -17.31 7.92 5.06
C GLY A 202 -18.79 8.14 4.71
N ILE A 203 -19.66 8.34 5.69
CA ILE A 203 -21.07 8.71 5.44
C ILE A 203 -21.15 10.07 4.74
N ILE A 204 -20.32 11.05 5.14
CA ILE A 204 -20.24 12.36 4.49
C ILE A 204 -19.74 12.20 3.04
N ALA A 205 -18.68 11.41 2.83
CA ALA A 205 -18.16 11.11 1.50
C ALA A 205 -19.21 10.43 0.63
N LEU A 206 -19.89 9.40 1.17
CA LEU A 206 -20.93 8.66 0.47
C LEU A 206 -22.12 9.56 0.08
N ALA A 207 -22.60 10.41 0.99
CA ALA A 207 -23.66 11.36 0.72
C ALA A 207 -23.29 12.35 -0.40
N ALA A 208 -22.06 12.87 -0.37
CA ALA A 208 -21.56 13.76 -1.41
C ALA A 208 -21.44 13.05 -2.77
N LEU A 209 -20.97 11.80 -2.81
CA LEU A 209 -20.93 10.99 -4.03
C LEU A 209 -22.32 10.71 -4.60
N LEU A 210 -23.27 10.36 -3.75
CA LEU A 210 -24.66 10.11 -4.16
C LEU A 210 -25.30 11.33 -4.81
N VAL A 211 -25.14 12.51 -4.21
CA VAL A 211 -25.81 13.74 -4.64
C VAL A 211 -25.10 14.39 -5.82
N TYR A 212 -23.78 14.54 -5.76
CA TYR A 212 -23.03 15.40 -6.68
C TYR A 212 -22.31 14.67 -7.80
N LEU A 213 -21.98 13.36 -7.65
CA LEU A 213 -21.29 12.62 -8.71
C LEU A 213 -22.27 12.26 -9.83
N PRO A 214 -22.09 12.75 -11.07
CA PRO A 214 -23.01 12.44 -12.18
C PRO A 214 -22.83 10.99 -12.64
N THR A 215 -23.91 10.40 -13.15
CA THR A 215 -23.87 9.06 -13.75
C THR A 215 -23.14 9.01 -15.09
N ASN A 216 -23.03 10.15 -15.77
CA ASN A 216 -22.51 10.25 -17.15
C ASN A 216 -21.10 10.86 -17.19
N ILE A 217 -20.27 10.62 -16.16
CA ILE A 217 -18.95 11.24 -16.05
C ILE A 217 -17.91 10.56 -16.95
N SER A 218 -18.07 9.27 -17.24
CA SER A 218 -17.17 8.50 -18.07
C SER A 218 -17.74 8.23 -19.46
N VAL A 219 -16.86 8.24 -20.46
CA VAL A 219 -17.20 7.73 -21.80
C VAL A 219 -17.26 6.21 -21.70
N ARG A 220 -18.45 5.65 -21.84
CA ARG A 220 -18.62 4.19 -21.85
C ARG A 220 -17.90 3.59 -23.05
N SER A 221 -17.06 2.59 -22.81
CA SER A 221 -16.30 1.94 -23.87
C SER A 221 -17.14 0.95 -24.70
N SER A 222 -18.32 0.55 -24.20
CA SER A 222 -19.16 -0.46 -24.84
C SER A 222 -20.43 0.14 -25.43
N THR A 223 -20.69 -0.19 -26.70
CA THR A 223 -21.96 0.07 -27.39
C THR A 223 -23.08 -0.87 -26.92
N HIS A 224 -22.76 -1.91 -26.17
CA HIS A 224 -23.69 -2.90 -25.68
C HIS A 224 -24.22 -2.55 -24.30
N VAL A 225 -25.54 -2.65 -24.11
CA VAL A 225 -26.26 -2.32 -22.86
C VAL A 225 -26.89 -3.59 -22.29
N GLY A 226 -26.92 -3.73 -20.96
CA GLY A 226 -27.61 -4.82 -20.27
C GLY A 226 -26.88 -6.17 -20.30
N TRP A 227 -27.60 -7.27 -20.42
CA TRP A 227 -27.09 -8.65 -20.36
C TRP A 227 -26.03 -8.97 -21.41
N ALA A 228 -26.08 -8.33 -22.58
CA ALA A 228 -25.07 -8.53 -23.64
C ALA A 228 -23.69 -7.99 -23.22
N ALA A 229 -23.61 -6.93 -22.43
CA ALA A 229 -22.36 -6.42 -21.87
C ALA A 229 -21.79 -7.36 -20.80
N ILE A 230 -22.66 -7.91 -19.92
CA ILE A 230 -22.24 -8.83 -18.86
C ILE A 230 -21.64 -10.11 -19.43
N ARG A 231 -22.21 -10.68 -20.49
CA ARG A 231 -21.70 -11.90 -21.14
C ARG A 231 -20.32 -11.74 -21.77
N ARG A 232 -19.88 -10.51 -22.05
CA ARG A 232 -18.56 -10.21 -22.63
C ARG A 232 -17.45 -10.03 -21.60
N ILE A 233 -17.84 -9.90 -20.32
CA ILE A 233 -16.88 -9.80 -19.22
C ILE A 233 -16.08 -11.10 -19.14
N ASP A 234 -14.77 -10.99 -19.06
CA ASP A 234 -13.90 -12.15 -18.87
C ASP A 234 -13.88 -12.59 -17.39
N PHE A 235 -15.00 -13.21 -16.93
CA PHE A 235 -15.07 -13.79 -15.59
C PHE A 235 -13.97 -14.83 -15.31
N PRO A 236 -13.61 -15.73 -16.26
CA PRO A 236 -12.49 -16.63 -16.06
C PRO A 236 -11.16 -15.89 -15.87
N GLY A 237 -10.88 -14.85 -16.67
CA GLY A 237 -9.68 -14.01 -16.49
C GLY A 237 -9.68 -13.29 -15.16
N ALA A 238 -10.81 -12.73 -14.74
CA ALA A 238 -10.97 -12.10 -13.43
C ALA A 238 -10.71 -13.08 -12.28
N PHE A 239 -11.22 -14.31 -12.37
CA PHE A 239 -10.98 -15.36 -11.38
C PHE A 239 -9.52 -15.80 -11.35
N LEU A 240 -8.88 -15.97 -12.52
CA LEU A 240 -7.48 -16.38 -12.62
C LEU A 240 -6.54 -15.34 -12.02
N ILE A 241 -6.70 -14.03 -12.35
CA ILE A 241 -5.85 -12.97 -11.78
C ILE A 241 -6.07 -12.82 -10.27
N ALA A 242 -7.32 -12.95 -9.80
CA ALA A 242 -7.65 -12.92 -8.39
C ALA A 242 -6.96 -14.06 -7.63
N SER A 243 -7.14 -15.30 -8.09
CA SER A 243 -6.55 -16.50 -7.48
C SER A 243 -5.03 -16.47 -7.54
N ALA A 244 -4.45 -16.07 -8.68
CA ALA A 244 -3.00 -15.93 -8.83
C ALA A 244 -2.42 -14.92 -7.84
N THR A 245 -3.09 -13.76 -7.70
CA THR A 245 -2.67 -12.70 -6.78
C THR A 245 -2.80 -13.15 -5.32
N ILE A 246 -3.90 -13.80 -4.96
CA ILE A 246 -4.09 -14.36 -3.61
C ILE A 246 -2.99 -15.37 -3.29
N CYS A 247 -2.73 -16.33 -4.17
CA CYS A 247 -1.67 -17.31 -3.98
C CYS A 247 -0.29 -16.67 -3.86
N LEU A 248 0.01 -15.63 -4.68
CA LEU A 248 1.25 -14.88 -4.60
C LEU A 248 1.42 -14.21 -3.23
N LEU A 249 0.41 -13.47 -2.80
CA LEU A 249 0.46 -12.72 -1.54
C LEU A 249 0.54 -13.65 -0.34
N LEU A 250 -0.19 -14.79 -0.36
CA LEU A 250 -0.09 -15.80 0.68
C LEU A 250 1.30 -16.41 0.75
N GLY A 251 1.87 -16.83 -0.38
CA GLY A 251 3.21 -17.41 -0.43
C GLY A 251 4.28 -16.45 0.07
N LEU A 252 4.20 -15.18 -0.33
CA LEU A 252 5.10 -14.13 0.13
C LEU A 252 4.94 -13.86 1.64
N THR A 253 3.70 -13.81 2.13
CA THR A 253 3.41 -13.59 3.55
C THR A 253 3.92 -14.74 4.41
N TRP A 254 3.71 -15.99 3.99
CA TRP A 254 4.17 -17.17 4.72
C TRP A 254 5.69 -17.24 4.80
N GLY A 255 6.39 -16.96 3.69
CA GLY A 255 7.85 -16.97 3.65
C GLY A 255 8.48 -15.79 4.41
N SER A 256 7.99 -14.57 4.20
CA SER A 256 8.57 -13.37 4.82
C SER A 256 8.35 -13.29 6.33
N ASN A 257 7.21 -13.78 6.83
CA ASN A 257 6.89 -13.83 8.26
C ASN A 257 7.40 -15.11 8.94
N GLN A 258 8.15 -15.94 8.21
CA GLN A 258 8.71 -17.20 8.73
C GLN A 258 7.64 -18.19 9.27
N ILE A 259 6.38 -18.08 8.79
CA ILE A 259 5.33 -19.06 9.11
C ILE A 259 5.75 -20.43 8.56
N TYR A 260 6.28 -20.44 7.34
CA TYR A 260 6.96 -21.59 6.73
C TYR A 260 8.29 -21.13 6.13
N ALA A 261 9.29 -22.01 6.16
CA ALA A 261 10.57 -21.73 5.51
C ALA A 261 10.37 -21.50 3.99
N TRP A 262 11.16 -20.59 3.39
CA TRP A 262 11.10 -20.31 1.95
C TRP A 262 11.28 -21.56 1.09
N GLY A 263 12.10 -22.54 1.52
CA GLY A 263 12.31 -23.82 0.84
C GLY A 263 11.25 -24.89 1.15
N SER A 264 10.22 -24.59 1.93
CA SER A 264 9.16 -25.57 2.27
C SER A 264 8.26 -25.88 1.07
N ALA A 265 7.72 -27.10 1.05
CA ALA A 265 6.80 -27.52 0.00
C ALA A 265 5.54 -26.62 -0.05
N GLN A 266 5.11 -26.08 1.09
CA GLN A 266 3.96 -25.18 1.20
C GLN A 266 4.22 -23.86 0.46
N VAL A 267 5.35 -23.19 0.73
CA VAL A 267 5.70 -21.90 0.11
C VAL A 267 6.02 -22.09 -1.38
N ILE A 268 6.84 -23.09 -1.72
CA ILE A 268 7.17 -23.38 -3.12
C ILE A 268 5.92 -23.78 -3.89
N GLY A 269 5.06 -24.63 -3.32
CA GLY A 269 3.84 -25.11 -3.97
C GLY A 269 2.85 -23.97 -4.25
N ILE A 270 2.61 -23.09 -3.29
CA ILE A 270 1.67 -21.97 -3.49
C ILE A 270 2.22 -20.92 -4.46
N LEU A 271 3.53 -20.64 -4.44
CA LEU A 271 4.17 -19.72 -5.39
C LEU A 271 4.22 -20.31 -6.81
N ALA A 272 4.51 -21.60 -6.96
CA ALA A 272 4.44 -22.29 -8.25
C ALA A 272 3.00 -22.32 -8.78
N GLY A 273 2.02 -22.58 -7.91
CA GLY A 273 0.59 -22.49 -8.25
C GLY A 273 0.20 -21.08 -8.70
N SER A 274 0.67 -20.04 -8.00
CA SER A 274 0.48 -18.66 -8.41
C SER A 274 1.07 -18.38 -9.80
N ALA A 275 2.30 -18.79 -10.04
CA ALA A 275 2.96 -18.63 -11.34
C ALA A 275 2.17 -19.32 -12.46
N ALA A 276 1.71 -20.55 -12.22
CA ALA A 276 0.88 -21.31 -13.18
C ALA A 276 -0.44 -20.57 -13.47
N LEU A 277 -1.12 -20.05 -12.42
CA LEU A 277 -2.35 -19.27 -12.58
C LEU A 277 -2.11 -17.97 -13.35
N TYR A 278 -0.99 -17.24 -13.13
CA TYR A 278 -0.64 -16.09 -13.95
C TYR A 278 -0.37 -16.45 -15.40
N VAL A 279 0.32 -17.57 -15.68
CA VAL A 279 0.51 -18.05 -17.05
C VAL A 279 -0.84 -18.35 -17.72
N LEU A 280 -1.74 -19.08 -17.05
CA LEU A 280 -3.09 -19.33 -17.53
C LEU A 280 -3.88 -18.05 -17.76
N PHE A 281 -3.75 -17.08 -16.84
CA PHE A 281 -4.35 -15.76 -17.00
C PHE A 281 -3.85 -15.04 -18.26
N PHE A 282 -2.53 -14.95 -18.48
CA PHE A 282 -1.97 -14.29 -19.65
C PHE A 282 -2.33 -15.00 -20.96
N VAL A 283 -2.42 -16.33 -20.95
CA VAL A 283 -2.90 -17.10 -22.12
C VAL A 283 -4.37 -16.77 -22.36
N ARG A 284 -5.21 -16.80 -21.33
CA ARG A 284 -6.64 -16.49 -21.44
C ARG A 284 -6.88 -15.06 -21.94
N GLU A 285 -6.13 -14.11 -21.44
CA GLU A 285 -6.23 -12.67 -21.75
C GLU A 285 -5.99 -12.38 -23.25
N ARG A 286 -5.18 -13.19 -23.92
CA ARG A 286 -4.95 -13.06 -25.38
C ARG A 286 -6.18 -13.39 -26.22
N PHE A 287 -7.08 -14.22 -25.70
CA PHE A 287 -8.28 -14.69 -26.40
C PHE A 287 -9.57 -14.06 -25.88
N ALA A 288 -9.49 -13.23 -24.83
CA ALA A 288 -10.64 -12.57 -24.24
C ALA A 288 -11.14 -11.45 -25.15
N ALA A 289 -12.47 -11.41 -25.41
CA ALA A 289 -13.09 -10.34 -26.17
C ALA A 289 -12.99 -8.98 -25.43
N GLU A 290 -13.12 -9.02 -24.12
CA GLU A 290 -13.06 -7.87 -23.22
C GLU A 290 -12.09 -8.14 -22.06
N PRO A 291 -10.75 -8.07 -22.31
CA PRO A 291 -9.74 -8.44 -21.33
C PRO A 291 -9.79 -7.58 -20.06
N VAL A 292 -9.49 -8.18 -18.89
CA VAL A 292 -9.40 -7.51 -17.58
C VAL A 292 -8.15 -6.64 -17.50
N LEU A 293 -7.03 -7.13 -18.06
CA LEU A 293 -5.74 -6.44 -18.13
C LEU A 293 -5.26 -6.43 -19.59
N PRO A 294 -5.69 -5.46 -20.42
CA PRO A 294 -5.34 -5.47 -21.84
C PRO A 294 -3.83 -5.40 -22.07
N LEU A 295 -3.25 -6.50 -22.56
CA LEU A 295 -1.82 -6.63 -22.78
C LEU A 295 -1.31 -5.70 -23.90
N ASP A 296 -2.19 -5.25 -24.79
CA ASP A 296 -1.89 -4.28 -25.83
C ASP A 296 -1.47 -2.91 -25.28
N LEU A 297 -1.97 -2.52 -24.09
CA LEU A 297 -1.55 -1.28 -23.44
C LEU A 297 -0.05 -1.29 -23.11
N PHE A 298 0.52 -2.44 -22.75
CA PHE A 298 1.93 -2.58 -22.44
C PHE A 298 2.85 -2.52 -23.68
N ARG A 299 2.30 -2.57 -24.89
CA ARG A 299 3.05 -2.28 -26.13
C ARG A 299 3.40 -0.79 -26.24
N ASN A 300 2.62 0.08 -25.58
CA ASN A 300 2.97 1.48 -25.48
C ASN A 300 4.10 1.65 -24.45
N GLN A 301 5.27 2.10 -24.91
CA GLN A 301 6.47 2.25 -24.08
C GLN A 301 6.24 3.15 -22.86
N VAL A 302 5.47 4.23 -23.00
CA VAL A 302 5.20 5.18 -21.89
C VAL A 302 4.31 4.54 -20.85
N PHE A 303 3.26 3.82 -21.28
CA PHE A 303 2.39 3.09 -20.38
C PHE A 303 3.14 1.99 -19.62
N ALA A 304 3.91 1.17 -20.33
CA ALA A 304 4.71 0.11 -19.72
C ALA A 304 5.73 0.65 -18.71
N SER A 305 6.45 1.72 -19.08
CA SER A 305 7.39 2.38 -18.16
C SER A 305 6.70 2.92 -16.92
N ALA A 306 5.55 3.60 -17.06
CA ALA A 306 4.79 4.14 -15.93
C ALA A 306 4.27 3.02 -15.00
N ALA A 307 3.84 1.90 -15.56
CA ALA A 307 3.37 0.74 -14.80
C ALA A 307 4.50 0.07 -14.01
N ILE A 308 5.67 -0.15 -14.63
CA ILE A 308 6.86 -0.70 -13.97
C ILE A 308 7.38 0.28 -12.90
N LEU A 309 7.43 1.58 -13.19
CA LEU A 309 7.83 2.59 -12.22
C LEU A 309 6.87 2.65 -11.02
N SER A 310 5.57 2.42 -11.23
CA SER A 310 4.60 2.35 -10.13
C SER A 310 4.87 1.15 -9.21
N LEU A 311 5.20 -0.01 -9.79
CA LEU A 311 5.62 -1.19 -9.03
C LEU A 311 6.87 -0.89 -8.20
N LEU A 312 7.93 -0.36 -8.83
CA LEU A 312 9.20 -0.06 -8.16
C LEU A 312 9.06 1.03 -7.10
N GLN A 313 8.29 2.09 -7.38
CA GLN A 313 8.04 3.16 -6.42
C GLN A 313 7.41 2.64 -5.13
N LEU A 314 6.35 1.81 -5.23
CA LEU A 314 5.70 1.28 -4.04
C LEU A 314 6.52 0.18 -3.36
N MET A 315 7.36 -0.58 -4.10
CA MET A 315 8.38 -1.45 -3.48
C MET A 315 9.30 -0.66 -2.54
N ILE A 316 9.82 0.46 -3.02
CA ILE A 316 10.73 1.32 -2.26
C ILE A 316 10.00 2.00 -1.10
N LEU A 317 8.86 2.63 -1.38
CA LEU A 317 8.11 3.40 -0.38
C LEU A 317 7.65 2.54 0.80
N VAL A 318 7.00 1.41 0.54
CA VAL A 318 6.44 0.56 1.59
C VAL A 318 7.54 -0.11 2.41
N ALA A 319 8.64 -0.52 1.75
CA ALA A 319 9.80 -1.04 2.47
C ALA A 319 10.41 0.03 3.40
N LEU A 320 10.57 1.29 2.95
CA LEU A 320 11.06 2.38 3.81
C LEU A 320 10.10 2.65 4.98
N ILE A 321 8.79 2.69 4.74
CA ILE A 321 7.78 2.92 5.80
C ILE A 321 7.86 1.86 6.91
N ILE A 322 8.22 0.63 6.59
CA ILE A 322 8.30 -0.47 7.56
C ILE A 322 9.67 -0.52 8.26
N TYR A 323 10.75 -0.43 7.51
CA TYR A 323 12.09 -0.67 8.07
C TYR A 323 12.75 0.56 8.68
N LEU A 324 12.37 1.80 8.29
CA LEU A 324 12.89 3.01 8.95
C LEU A 324 12.41 3.13 10.41
N PRO A 325 11.12 2.97 10.73
CA PRO A 325 10.70 2.94 12.14
C PRO A 325 11.39 1.86 12.95
N LEU A 326 11.61 0.67 12.36
CA LEU A 326 12.29 -0.42 13.03
C LEU A 326 13.76 -0.07 13.35
N PHE A 327 14.45 0.64 12.44
CA PHE A 327 15.78 1.17 12.70
C PHE A 327 15.78 2.23 13.82
N LEU A 328 14.86 3.19 13.73
CA LEU A 328 14.77 4.29 14.70
C LEU A 328 14.46 3.79 16.11
N GLN A 329 13.54 2.87 16.25
CA GLN A 329 13.13 2.33 17.55
C GLN A 329 14.09 1.24 18.04
N GLY A 330 14.40 0.27 17.19
CA GLY A 330 15.20 -0.90 17.58
C GLY A 330 16.70 -0.62 17.68
N VAL A 331 17.24 0.27 16.82
CA VAL A 331 18.69 0.58 16.79
C VAL A 331 19.02 1.86 17.53
N LEU A 332 18.29 2.96 17.26
CA LEU A 332 18.55 4.24 17.93
C LEU A 332 17.86 4.34 19.30
N GLY A 333 16.94 3.42 19.62
CA GLY A 333 16.30 3.33 20.95
C GLY A 333 15.30 4.44 21.23
N ILE A 334 14.76 5.13 20.21
CA ILE A 334 13.76 6.17 20.38
C ILE A 334 12.34 5.59 20.52
N SER A 335 11.47 6.32 21.20
CA SER A 335 10.08 5.88 21.37
C SER A 335 9.33 5.83 20.03
N ALA A 336 8.25 5.04 19.98
CA ALA A 336 7.39 4.94 18.79
C ALA A 336 6.84 6.33 18.37
N THR A 337 6.45 7.17 19.33
CA THR A 337 5.99 8.55 19.09
C THR A 337 7.06 9.42 18.44
N TYR A 338 8.29 9.37 18.96
CA TYR A 338 9.43 10.10 18.39
C TYR A 338 9.82 9.57 17.00
N SER A 339 9.76 8.26 16.81
CA SER A 339 9.99 7.62 15.51
C SER A 339 8.99 8.11 14.45
N GLY A 340 7.70 8.18 14.80
CA GLY A 340 6.66 8.76 13.94
C GLY A 340 6.94 10.22 13.60
N ALA A 341 7.29 11.03 14.62
CA ALA A 341 7.64 12.43 14.41
C ALA A 341 8.88 12.60 13.50
N LEU A 342 9.86 11.69 13.60
CA LEU A 342 11.08 11.75 12.79
C LEU A 342 10.85 11.31 11.33
N ILE A 343 9.82 10.51 11.04
CA ILE A 343 9.41 10.13 9.68
C ILE A 343 8.58 11.23 9.01
N THR A 344 7.94 12.09 9.79
CA THR A 344 7.15 13.22 9.31
C THR A 344 7.87 14.07 8.25
N PRO A 345 9.15 14.49 8.42
CA PRO A 345 9.91 15.21 7.40
C PRO A 345 9.96 14.50 6.04
N MET A 346 10.08 13.17 6.01
CA MET A 346 10.04 12.39 4.76
C MET A 346 8.67 12.50 4.08
N THR A 347 7.60 12.42 4.85
CA THR A 347 6.24 12.53 4.34
C THR A 347 5.95 13.93 3.81
N ILE A 348 6.32 14.98 4.58
CA ILE A 348 6.16 16.37 4.15
C ILE A 348 6.97 16.65 2.89
N SER A 349 8.23 16.20 2.84
CA SER A 349 9.07 16.39 1.66
C SER A 349 8.54 15.66 0.43
N SER A 350 7.92 14.49 0.60
CA SER A 350 7.27 13.80 -0.52
C SER A 350 6.07 14.59 -1.07
N VAL A 351 5.31 15.23 -0.21
CA VAL A 351 4.23 16.15 -0.59
C VAL A 351 4.78 17.36 -1.36
N ILE A 352 5.88 17.94 -0.87
CA ILE A 352 6.57 19.05 -1.55
C ILE A 352 7.07 18.59 -2.92
N GLY A 353 7.74 17.43 -3.01
CA GLY A 353 8.21 16.84 -4.26
C GLY A 353 7.09 16.61 -5.27
N ALA A 354 5.95 16.06 -4.81
CA ALA A 354 4.76 15.87 -5.65
C ALA A 354 4.19 17.20 -6.16
N SER A 355 4.10 18.20 -5.28
CA SER A 355 3.57 19.52 -5.62
C SER A 355 4.46 20.26 -6.62
N LEU A 356 5.78 20.25 -6.39
CA LEU A 356 6.76 20.84 -7.30
C LEU A 356 6.72 20.16 -8.67
N ALA A 357 6.69 18.84 -8.71
CA ALA A 357 6.56 18.08 -9.95
C ALA A 357 5.25 18.44 -10.69
N GLY A 358 4.11 18.50 -9.96
CA GLY A 358 2.84 18.89 -10.52
C GLY A 358 2.84 20.29 -11.16
N VAL A 359 3.45 21.27 -10.48
CA VAL A 359 3.58 22.67 -11.00
C VAL A 359 4.51 22.71 -12.21
N ILE A 360 5.67 22.06 -12.15
CA ILE A 360 6.62 22.02 -13.27
C ILE A 360 5.97 21.37 -14.49
N ILE A 361 5.27 20.25 -14.33
CA ILE A 361 4.58 19.56 -15.43
C ILE A 361 3.44 20.42 -15.98
N ALA A 362 2.68 21.09 -15.14
CA ALA A 362 1.59 21.97 -15.59
C ALA A 362 2.10 23.11 -16.47
N ASN A 363 3.28 23.67 -16.16
CA ASN A 363 3.90 24.77 -16.91
C ASN A 363 4.66 24.30 -18.15
N THR A 364 5.51 23.28 -18.00
CA THR A 364 6.39 22.80 -19.09
C THR A 364 5.72 21.83 -20.04
N LYS A 365 4.61 21.19 -19.63
CA LYS A 365 3.92 20.08 -20.32
C LYS A 365 4.83 18.85 -20.54
N ARG A 366 5.92 18.74 -19.79
CA ARG A 366 6.90 17.66 -19.86
C ARG A 366 7.09 17.04 -18.48
N TYR A 367 7.22 15.73 -18.42
CA TYR A 367 7.42 14.99 -17.17
C TYR A 367 8.70 14.14 -17.16
N HIS A 368 9.35 13.90 -18.31
CA HIS A 368 10.52 13.04 -18.41
C HIS A 368 11.69 13.54 -17.54
N LEU A 369 12.10 14.82 -17.73
CA LEU A 369 13.24 15.38 -17.00
C LEU A 369 13.01 15.41 -15.49
N ILE A 370 11.83 15.83 -15.04
CA ILE A 370 11.52 15.90 -13.60
C ILE A 370 11.51 14.50 -12.96
N THR A 371 11.11 13.47 -13.73
CA THR A 371 11.14 12.08 -13.25
C THR A 371 12.58 11.57 -13.12
N ILE A 372 13.49 11.92 -14.04
CA ILE A 372 14.93 11.60 -13.93
C ILE A 372 15.51 12.27 -12.68
N VAL A 373 15.28 13.57 -12.49
CA VAL A 373 15.76 14.29 -11.31
C VAL A 373 15.19 13.65 -10.03
N GLY A 374 13.89 13.34 -10.02
CA GLY A 374 13.24 12.66 -8.90
C GLY A 374 13.88 11.29 -8.57
N SER A 375 14.20 10.49 -9.62
CA SER A 375 14.85 9.19 -9.42
C SER A 375 16.25 9.31 -8.83
N LEU A 376 17.02 10.30 -9.28
CA LEU A 376 18.37 10.55 -8.77
C LEU A 376 18.33 11.05 -7.31
N VAL A 377 17.43 11.99 -6.99
CA VAL A 377 17.24 12.50 -5.63
C VAL A 377 16.77 11.41 -4.69
N MET A 378 15.80 10.58 -5.11
CA MET A 378 15.34 9.42 -4.34
C MET A 378 16.49 8.46 -4.05
N THR A 379 17.26 8.10 -5.08
CA THR A 379 18.39 7.17 -4.95
C THR A 379 19.46 7.73 -4.02
N ALA A 380 19.79 9.02 -4.13
CA ALA A 380 20.73 9.68 -3.22
C ALA A 380 20.24 9.64 -1.77
N GLY A 381 18.95 9.90 -1.53
CA GLY A 381 18.35 9.81 -0.20
C GLY A 381 18.39 8.40 0.37
N VAL A 382 18.03 7.38 -0.41
CA VAL A 382 18.09 5.97 0.02
C VAL A 382 19.55 5.52 0.25
N PHE A 383 20.48 5.97 -0.58
CA PHE A 383 21.91 5.72 -0.37
C PHE A 383 22.39 6.28 0.97
N LEU A 384 22.05 7.53 1.27
CA LEU A 384 22.37 8.16 2.56
C LEU A 384 21.74 7.40 3.73
N LEU A 385 20.47 6.96 3.60
CA LEU A 385 19.81 6.13 4.61
C LEU A 385 20.54 4.79 4.82
N ALA A 386 21.07 4.17 3.77
CA ALA A 386 21.86 2.94 3.86
C ALA A 386 23.20 3.12 4.58
N THR A 387 23.71 4.34 4.71
CA THR A 387 24.93 4.64 5.47
C THR A 387 24.69 4.88 6.97
N MET A 388 23.42 4.86 7.44
CA MET A 388 23.11 5.09 8.86
C MET A 388 23.72 4.00 9.75
N THR A 389 24.25 4.43 10.89
CA THR A 389 24.85 3.59 11.93
C THR A 389 24.15 3.80 13.28
N PRO A 390 24.38 2.97 14.29
CA PRO A 390 23.85 3.19 15.64
C PRO A 390 24.26 4.53 16.28
N SER A 391 25.30 5.18 15.75
CA SER A 391 25.76 6.51 16.19
C SER A 391 25.24 7.68 15.36
N THR A 392 24.41 7.42 14.34
CA THR A 392 23.84 8.47 13.49
C THR A 392 22.93 9.40 14.29
N SER A 393 23.14 10.73 14.16
CA SER A 393 22.30 11.71 14.84
C SER A 393 20.88 11.72 14.26
N LEU A 394 19.89 12.03 15.09
CA LEU A 394 18.49 12.12 14.65
C LEU A 394 18.30 13.20 13.57
N PHE A 395 19.04 14.30 13.65
CA PHE A 395 19.01 15.36 12.64
C PHE A 395 19.53 14.86 11.28
N THR A 396 20.65 14.13 11.28
CA THR A 396 21.22 13.53 10.07
C THR A 396 20.23 12.55 9.43
N ALA A 397 19.62 11.69 10.23
CA ALA A 397 18.58 10.76 9.76
C ALA A 397 17.39 11.51 9.14
N ALA A 398 16.91 12.59 9.77
CA ALA A 398 15.83 13.42 9.23
C ALA A 398 16.20 14.05 7.88
N VAL A 399 17.42 14.57 7.72
CA VAL A 399 17.91 15.13 6.44
C VAL A 399 17.90 14.07 5.35
N TYR A 400 18.40 12.86 5.63
CA TYR A 400 18.41 11.75 4.68
C TYR A 400 16.98 11.35 4.26
N MET A 401 16.05 11.33 5.22
CA MET A 401 14.64 11.07 4.96
C MET A 401 13.99 12.16 4.11
N VAL A 402 14.33 13.44 4.32
CA VAL A 402 13.83 14.56 3.50
C VAL A 402 14.27 14.39 2.05
N ILE A 403 15.54 14.06 1.81
CA ILE A 403 16.07 13.86 0.45
C ILE A 403 15.35 12.69 -0.24
N ALA A 404 15.21 11.55 0.44
CA ALA A 404 14.49 10.39 -0.11
C ALA A 404 13.02 10.72 -0.42
N GLY A 405 12.35 11.44 0.51
CA GLY A 405 10.96 11.83 0.37
C GLY A 405 10.71 12.78 -0.81
N LEU A 406 11.57 13.79 -1.02
CA LEU A 406 11.47 14.69 -2.18
C LEU A 406 11.45 13.92 -3.51
N GLY A 407 12.37 12.96 -3.67
CA GLY A 407 12.43 12.15 -4.87
C GLY A 407 11.22 11.23 -5.05
N LEU A 408 10.78 10.54 -3.97
CA LEU A 408 9.59 9.69 -3.97
C LEU A 408 8.33 10.47 -4.34
N GLY A 409 8.22 11.72 -3.89
CA GLY A 409 7.07 12.58 -4.14
C GLY A 409 6.81 12.81 -5.63
N VAL A 410 7.85 12.98 -6.45
CA VAL A 410 7.73 13.22 -7.89
C VAL A 410 6.85 12.17 -8.58
N TYR A 411 7.00 10.91 -8.19
CA TYR A 411 6.27 9.79 -8.81
C TYR A 411 4.77 9.83 -8.56
N PHE A 412 4.29 10.37 -7.43
CA PHE A 412 2.86 10.49 -7.17
C PHE A 412 2.15 11.35 -8.22
N SER A 413 2.81 12.39 -8.74
CA SER A 413 2.26 13.27 -9.77
C SER A 413 2.46 12.74 -11.19
N VAL A 414 3.56 12.02 -11.45
CA VAL A 414 3.95 11.61 -12.80
C VAL A 414 3.27 10.35 -13.27
N LEU A 415 3.26 9.27 -12.45
CA LEU A 415 2.95 7.93 -12.95
C LEU A 415 1.54 7.77 -13.50
N ASN A 416 0.53 8.22 -12.75
CA ASN A 416 -0.84 8.18 -13.23
C ASN A 416 -1.06 9.09 -14.43
N LEU A 417 -0.43 10.28 -14.43
CA LEU A 417 -0.54 11.23 -15.54
C LEU A 417 0.07 10.64 -16.82
N ALA A 418 1.29 10.10 -16.75
CA ALA A 418 1.98 9.49 -17.88
C ALA A 418 1.19 8.29 -18.44
N ALA A 419 0.71 7.41 -17.58
CA ALA A 419 -0.11 6.27 -17.97
C ALA A 419 -1.42 6.71 -18.63
N GLN A 420 -2.14 7.66 -18.03
CA GLN A 420 -3.41 8.17 -18.57
C GLN A 420 -3.24 8.92 -19.90
N ASN A 421 -2.10 9.61 -20.08
CA ASN A 421 -1.79 10.26 -21.35
C ASN A 421 -1.40 9.28 -22.45
N ALA A 422 -0.95 8.08 -22.10
CA ALA A 422 -0.52 7.04 -23.05
C ALA A 422 -1.66 6.19 -23.62
N ILE A 423 -2.89 6.32 -23.08
CA ILE A 423 -4.03 5.44 -23.39
C ILE A 423 -5.27 6.22 -23.82
N PRO A 424 -6.18 5.62 -24.63
CA PRO A 424 -7.45 6.24 -25.00
C PRO A 424 -8.34 6.52 -23.78
N ARG A 425 -9.19 7.56 -23.87
CA ARG A 425 -10.13 7.92 -22.80
C ARG A 425 -11.08 6.79 -22.42
N SER A 426 -11.53 6.01 -23.41
CA SER A 426 -12.42 4.85 -23.18
C SER A 426 -11.81 3.74 -22.33
N ARG A 427 -10.47 3.73 -22.15
CA ARG A 427 -9.74 2.73 -21.38
C ARG A 427 -9.03 3.31 -20.13
N LEU A 428 -9.40 4.52 -19.69
CA LEU A 428 -8.76 5.19 -18.55
C LEU A 428 -8.89 4.38 -17.26
N GLY A 429 -10.02 3.73 -17.02
CA GLY A 429 -10.23 2.93 -15.83
C GLY A 429 -9.28 1.73 -15.78
N VAL A 430 -9.31 0.91 -16.83
CA VAL A 430 -8.49 -0.30 -16.89
C VAL A 430 -6.99 0.05 -16.90
N GLY A 431 -6.60 1.14 -17.59
CA GLY A 431 -5.20 1.56 -17.59
C GLY A 431 -4.73 2.11 -16.25
N THR A 432 -5.51 2.99 -15.61
CA THR A 432 -5.19 3.51 -14.26
C THR A 432 -5.20 2.38 -13.23
N GLY A 433 -6.17 1.47 -13.31
CA GLY A 433 -6.26 0.30 -12.46
C GLY A 433 -5.07 -0.65 -12.62
N SER A 434 -4.58 -0.87 -13.85
CA SER A 434 -3.39 -1.68 -14.11
C SER A 434 -2.14 -1.11 -13.43
N VAL A 435 -1.94 0.21 -13.53
CA VAL A 435 -0.81 0.90 -12.86
C VAL A 435 -0.93 0.80 -11.35
N ARG A 436 -2.13 0.97 -10.79
CA ARG A 436 -2.39 0.84 -9.35
C ARG A 436 -2.23 -0.59 -8.85
N PHE A 437 -2.72 -1.56 -9.59
CA PHE A 437 -2.56 -2.98 -9.28
C PHE A 437 -1.08 -3.38 -9.21
N LEU A 438 -0.29 -3.01 -10.24
CA LEU A 438 1.15 -3.28 -10.24
C LEU A 438 1.87 -2.55 -9.10
N GLY A 439 1.51 -1.30 -8.80
CA GLY A 439 2.05 -0.58 -7.67
C GLY A 439 1.79 -1.31 -6.34
N GLN A 440 0.55 -1.71 -6.08
CA GLN A 440 0.20 -2.42 -4.84
C GLN A 440 0.91 -3.78 -4.73
N LEU A 441 1.03 -4.52 -5.84
CA LEU A 441 1.87 -5.73 -5.88
C LEU A 441 3.33 -5.41 -5.53
N GLY A 442 3.86 -4.30 -6.08
CA GLY A 442 5.19 -3.81 -5.77
C GLY A 442 5.39 -3.60 -4.26
N GLY A 443 4.44 -2.95 -3.59
CA GLY A 443 4.52 -2.74 -2.15
C GLY A 443 4.73 -4.04 -1.36
N VAL A 444 3.93 -5.07 -1.67
CA VAL A 444 4.06 -6.39 -1.00
C VAL A 444 5.37 -7.10 -1.37
N LEU A 445 5.74 -7.08 -2.65
CA LEU A 445 7.02 -7.64 -3.12
C LEU A 445 8.21 -6.98 -2.43
N GLY A 446 8.19 -5.65 -2.30
CA GLY A 446 9.24 -4.88 -1.65
C GLY A 446 9.45 -5.30 -0.20
N VAL A 447 8.35 -5.39 0.56
CA VAL A 447 8.40 -5.85 1.96
C VAL A 447 8.90 -7.29 2.07
N ALA A 448 8.43 -8.18 1.21
CA ALA A 448 8.83 -9.59 1.24
C ALA A 448 10.33 -9.78 0.91
N ILE A 449 10.83 -9.09 -0.12
CA ILE A 449 12.24 -9.19 -0.54
C ILE A 449 13.15 -8.56 0.52
N VAL A 450 12.86 -7.31 0.93
CA VAL A 450 13.67 -6.61 1.94
C VAL A 450 13.59 -7.34 3.28
N GLY A 451 12.41 -7.84 3.66
CA GLY A 451 12.21 -8.63 4.88
C GLY A 451 13.04 -9.90 4.90
N THR A 452 13.11 -10.59 3.78
CA THR A 452 13.95 -11.80 3.65
C THR A 452 15.44 -11.46 3.84
N VAL A 453 15.91 -10.37 3.22
CA VAL A 453 17.29 -9.90 3.38
C VAL A 453 17.57 -9.53 4.85
N VAL A 454 16.67 -8.76 5.47
CA VAL A 454 16.80 -8.34 6.87
C VAL A 454 16.80 -9.57 7.80
N ASN A 455 15.85 -10.48 7.66
CA ASN A 455 15.73 -11.65 8.53
C ASN A 455 16.92 -12.60 8.39
N ASN A 456 17.37 -12.88 7.17
CA ASN A 456 18.53 -13.75 6.93
C ASN A 456 19.82 -13.13 7.45
N THR A 457 20.01 -11.82 7.24
CA THR A 457 21.18 -11.11 7.76
C THR A 457 21.17 -11.08 9.28
N LEU A 458 20.01 -10.77 9.89
CA LEU A 458 19.86 -10.76 11.33
C LEU A 458 20.19 -12.14 11.94
N ALA A 459 19.60 -13.21 11.39
CA ALA A 459 19.83 -14.57 11.86
C ALA A 459 21.31 -14.98 11.77
N SER A 460 22.00 -14.60 10.70
CA SER A 460 23.41 -14.93 10.51
C SER A 460 24.36 -14.07 11.34
N ASP A 461 24.07 -12.78 11.54
CA ASP A 461 24.95 -11.85 12.26
C ASP A 461 24.80 -11.97 13.78
N ILE A 462 23.58 -12.22 14.27
CA ILE A 462 23.33 -12.37 15.71
C ILE A 462 24.15 -13.54 16.31
N VAL A 463 24.24 -14.66 15.59
CA VAL A 463 25.00 -15.83 16.05
C VAL A 463 26.49 -15.48 16.25
N LYS A 464 27.04 -14.59 15.43
CA LYS A 464 28.44 -14.13 15.53
C LYS A 464 28.68 -13.19 16.71
N ARG A 465 27.63 -12.48 17.16
CA ARG A 465 27.73 -11.45 18.21
C ARG A 465 27.24 -11.91 19.58
N LEU A 466 26.58 -13.09 19.65
CA LEU A 466 26.14 -13.63 20.94
C LEU A 466 27.32 -13.85 21.87
N PRO A 467 27.18 -13.54 23.18
CA PRO A 467 28.20 -13.82 24.19
C PRO A 467 28.55 -15.30 24.23
N ALA A 468 29.82 -15.61 24.45
CA ALA A 468 30.29 -16.98 24.60
C ALA A 468 29.56 -17.66 25.76
N GLY A 469 28.82 -18.71 25.46
CA GLY A 469 28.02 -19.45 26.48
C GLY A 469 26.54 -19.04 26.56
N ALA A 470 26.09 -17.95 25.94
CA ALA A 470 24.67 -17.59 25.94
C ALA A 470 23.77 -18.72 25.40
N ALA A 471 24.21 -19.38 24.32
CA ALA A 471 23.52 -20.56 23.77
C ALA A 471 23.49 -21.77 24.69
N LYS A 472 24.42 -21.86 25.68
CA LYS A 472 24.45 -22.94 26.69
C LYS A 472 23.59 -22.61 27.91
N GLN A 473 23.43 -21.33 28.23
CA GLN A 473 22.70 -20.85 29.41
C GLN A 473 21.21 -20.62 29.13
N LEU A 474 20.87 -20.30 27.90
CA LEU A 474 19.48 -20.13 27.45
C LEU A 474 19.00 -21.45 26.80
N THR A 475 17.77 -21.83 27.09
CA THR A 475 17.12 -22.91 26.33
C THR A 475 16.98 -22.47 24.84
N PRO A 476 16.91 -23.42 23.89
CA PRO A 476 16.67 -23.06 22.48
C PRO A 476 15.47 -22.13 22.28
N THR A 477 14.38 -22.38 22.98
CA THR A 477 13.18 -21.56 23.02
C THR A 477 13.45 -20.17 23.63
N GLY A 478 14.19 -20.12 24.76
CA GLY A 478 14.58 -18.87 25.40
C GLY A 478 15.48 -18.03 24.53
N LEU A 479 16.39 -18.63 23.77
CA LEU A 479 17.23 -17.94 22.79
C LEU A 479 16.39 -17.36 21.64
N GLN A 480 15.45 -18.13 21.13
CA GLN A 480 14.53 -17.66 20.08
C GLN A 480 13.71 -16.44 20.53
N TYR A 481 13.20 -16.45 21.77
CA TYR A 481 12.50 -15.29 22.33
C TYR A 481 13.43 -14.11 22.55
N ALA A 482 14.63 -14.32 23.12
CA ALA A 482 15.59 -13.25 23.42
C ALA A 482 16.21 -12.61 22.16
N THR A 483 16.23 -13.29 21.03
CA THR A 483 16.73 -12.78 19.74
C THR A 483 15.63 -12.21 18.83
N ASN A 484 14.39 -12.15 19.28
CA ASN A 484 13.29 -11.55 18.53
C ASN A 484 13.44 -10.02 18.51
N PRO A 485 13.48 -9.36 17.34
CA PRO A 485 13.63 -7.89 17.22
C PRO A 485 12.56 -7.08 17.96
N GLN A 486 11.39 -7.67 18.21
CA GLN A 486 10.32 -7.01 18.97
C GLN A 486 10.74 -6.66 20.41
N ILE A 487 11.73 -7.33 20.96
CA ILE A 487 12.24 -7.05 22.32
C ILE A 487 12.89 -5.66 22.41
N LEU A 488 13.39 -5.15 21.29
CA LEU A 488 14.02 -3.82 21.20
C LEU A 488 12.99 -2.70 21.09
N VAL A 489 11.81 -2.98 20.53
CA VAL A 489 10.78 -1.97 20.23
C VAL A 489 9.59 -2.03 21.18
N ASN A 490 9.36 -3.15 21.86
CA ASN A 490 8.23 -3.37 22.79
C ASN A 490 8.72 -3.59 24.22
N SER A 491 8.59 -2.56 25.06
CA SER A 491 9.02 -2.60 26.47
C SER A 491 8.30 -3.66 27.29
N GLN A 492 7.02 -3.92 27.01
CA GLN A 492 6.22 -4.92 27.72
C GLN A 492 6.67 -6.34 27.35
N TYR A 493 6.91 -6.60 26.06
CA TYR A 493 7.46 -7.87 25.60
C TYR A 493 8.86 -8.12 26.20
N ARG A 494 9.71 -7.08 26.20
CA ARG A 494 11.03 -7.13 26.85
C ARG A 494 10.94 -7.48 28.34
N ALA A 495 10.05 -6.81 29.08
CA ALA A 495 9.83 -7.09 30.50
C ALA A 495 9.37 -8.53 30.73
N THR A 496 8.45 -9.04 29.91
CA THR A 496 7.98 -10.43 29.98
C THR A 496 9.11 -11.43 29.76
N VAL A 497 9.96 -11.21 28.73
CA VAL A 497 11.10 -12.10 28.45
C VAL A 497 12.11 -12.08 29.61
N VAL A 498 12.44 -10.90 30.14
CA VAL A 498 13.34 -10.76 31.31
C VAL A 498 12.78 -11.47 32.51
N HIS A 499 11.50 -11.27 32.83
CA HIS A 499 10.83 -11.92 33.97
C HIS A 499 10.82 -13.44 33.81
N THR A 500 10.36 -13.94 32.66
CA THR A 500 10.28 -15.39 32.41
C THR A 500 11.65 -16.07 32.46
N ALA A 501 12.68 -15.44 31.87
CA ALA A 501 14.04 -15.97 31.88
C ALA A 501 14.63 -15.98 33.30
N THR A 502 14.38 -14.93 34.09
CA THR A 502 14.82 -14.80 35.47
C THR A 502 14.14 -15.85 36.37
N ASP A 503 12.81 -15.97 36.28
CA ASP A 503 12.05 -16.95 37.07
C ASP A 503 12.48 -18.38 36.76
N PHE A 504 12.69 -18.70 35.49
CA PHE A 504 13.17 -20.02 35.09
C PHE A 504 14.57 -20.34 35.68
N ALA A 505 15.49 -19.38 35.56
CA ALA A 505 16.85 -19.54 36.07
C ALA A 505 16.89 -19.64 37.58
N VAL A 506 16.13 -18.80 38.30
CA VAL A 506 16.00 -18.84 39.76
C VAL A 506 15.39 -20.16 40.22
N LYS A 507 14.28 -20.60 39.60
CA LYS A 507 13.63 -21.87 39.94
C LYS A 507 14.57 -23.06 39.80
N ASN A 508 15.38 -23.09 38.73
CA ASN A 508 16.36 -24.17 38.55
C ASN A 508 17.52 -24.10 39.56
N ALA A 509 18.01 -22.91 39.88
CA ALA A 509 19.10 -22.73 40.82
C ALA A 509 18.70 -23.08 42.25
N VAL A 510 17.46 -22.75 42.64
CA VAL A 510 16.94 -23.00 44.01
C VAL A 510 16.48 -24.44 44.18
N ALA A 511 16.09 -25.14 43.11
CA ALA A 511 15.60 -26.54 43.20
C ALA A 511 16.58 -27.54 43.85
N HIS A 512 17.87 -27.23 43.89
CA HIS A 512 18.93 -28.10 44.43
C HIS A 512 19.45 -27.64 45.80
N VAL A 513 18.81 -26.64 46.42
CA VAL A 513 19.24 -26.16 47.75
C VAL A 513 18.69 -27.08 48.84
N PRO A 514 19.54 -27.74 49.63
CA PRO A 514 19.08 -28.64 50.68
C PRO A 514 18.41 -27.88 51.83
N PRO A 515 17.39 -28.45 52.49
CA PRO A 515 16.74 -27.85 53.64
C PRO A 515 17.71 -27.78 54.83
N GLY A 516 17.78 -26.61 55.51
CA GLY A 516 18.67 -26.39 56.66
C GLY A 516 18.36 -25.07 57.38
N PRO A 517 19.03 -24.80 58.54
CA PRO A 517 18.74 -23.61 59.35
C PRO A 517 18.91 -22.26 58.63
N GLN A 518 19.70 -22.23 57.57
CA GLN A 518 19.95 -21.01 56.75
C GLN A 518 19.31 -21.07 55.36
N HIS A 519 18.38 -22.00 55.14
CA HIS A 519 17.76 -22.26 53.83
C HIS A 519 17.19 -21.00 53.20
N ALA A 520 16.42 -20.19 53.93
CA ALA A 520 15.82 -18.95 53.43
C ALA A 520 16.86 -17.91 53.03
N GLN A 521 17.94 -17.74 53.82
CA GLN A 521 19.03 -16.80 53.48
C GLN A 521 19.81 -17.25 52.26
N THR A 522 20.07 -18.55 52.14
CA THR A 522 20.77 -19.15 50.99
C THR A 522 19.94 -18.99 49.71
N ILE A 523 18.62 -19.23 49.77
CA ILE A 523 17.69 -18.99 48.64
C ILE A 523 17.70 -17.52 48.23
N ALA A 524 17.61 -16.58 49.18
CA ALA A 524 17.61 -15.17 48.89
C ALA A 524 18.93 -14.72 48.20
N ALA A 525 20.07 -15.21 48.70
CA ALA A 525 21.38 -14.90 48.11
C ALA A 525 21.52 -15.47 46.68
N ILE A 526 21.13 -16.73 46.48
CA ILE A 526 21.13 -17.38 45.16
C ILE A 526 20.19 -16.64 44.20
N THR A 527 18.98 -16.30 44.66
CA THR A 527 18.01 -15.53 43.83
C THR A 527 18.57 -14.21 43.39
N ALA A 528 19.18 -13.43 44.29
CA ALA A 528 19.79 -12.15 43.93
C ALA A 528 20.94 -12.31 42.94
N GLN A 529 21.83 -13.28 43.17
CA GLN A 529 22.97 -13.55 42.31
C GLN A 529 22.53 -14.01 40.91
N VAL A 530 21.61 -14.97 40.82
CA VAL A 530 21.10 -15.49 39.55
C VAL A 530 20.33 -14.41 38.78
N THR A 531 19.53 -13.60 39.47
CA THR A 531 18.82 -12.46 38.84
C THR A 531 19.81 -11.48 38.20
N GLN A 532 20.87 -11.10 38.90
CA GLN A 532 21.89 -10.21 38.39
C GLN A 532 22.63 -10.83 37.18
N GLN A 533 23.00 -12.11 37.25
CA GLN A 533 23.66 -12.81 36.15
C GLN A 533 22.78 -12.88 34.91
N VAL A 534 21.49 -13.22 35.04
CA VAL A 534 20.53 -13.29 33.92
C VAL A 534 20.31 -11.91 33.32
N GLN A 535 20.13 -10.87 34.13
CA GLN A 535 19.99 -9.50 33.63
C GLN A 535 21.23 -9.04 32.89
N HIS A 536 22.42 -9.33 33.36
CA HIS A 536 23.69 -9.03 32.70
C HIS A 536 23.80 -9.75 31.35
N LEU A 537 23.52 -11.07 31.33
CA LEU A 537 23.52 -11.86 30.11
C LEU A 537 22.51 -11.31 29.06
N LEU A 538 21.27 -11.05 29.50
CA LEU A 538 20.23 -10.53 28.61
C LEU A 538 20.59 -9.14 28.07
N SER A 539 21.22 -8.27 28.89
CA SER A 539 21.70 -6.97 28.41
C SER A 539 22.72 -7.10 27.27
N GLN A 540 23.64 -8.05 27.37
CA GLN A 540 24.60 -8.35 26.30
C GLN A 540 23.92 -8.94 25.06
N VAL A 541 22.94 -9.82 25.22
CA VAL A 541 22.15 -10.39 24.12
C VAL A 541 21.36 -9.27 23.40
N PHE A 542 20.76 -8.34 24.15
CA PHE A 542 20.01 -7.24 23.57
C PHE A 542 20.91 -6.25 22.81
N GLU A 543 22.13 -6.00 23.30
CA GLU A 543 23.09 -5.17 22.57
C GLU A 543 23.59 -5.89 21.29
N ALA A 544 23.88 -7.19 21.36
CA ALA A 544 24.18 -8.00 20.19
C ALA A 544 23.04 -7.95 19.15
N LEU A 545 21.80 -8.08 19.61
CA LEU A 545 20.61 -8.00 18.75
C LEU A 545 20.47 -6.61 18.13
N ARG A 546 20.68 -5.53 18.88
CA ARG A 546 20.64 -4.16 18.41
C ARG A 546 21.66 -3.91 17.28
N LEU A 547 22.91 -4.34 17.48
CA LEU A 547 23.98 -4.21 16.49
C LEU A 547 23.70 -5.07 15.25
N SER A 548 23.23 -6.30 15.43
CA SER A 548 22.86 -7.18 14.33
C SER A 548 21.66 -6.66 13.54
N LEU A 549 20.68 -6.05 14.21
CA LEU A 549 19.54 -5.41 13.55
C LEU A 549 19.98 -4.20 12.72
N ALA A 550 20.95 -3.42 13.20
CA ALA A 550 21.50 -2.30 12.43
C ALA A 550 22.09 -2.78 11.11
N VAL A 551 22.95 -3.81 11.15
CA VAL A 551 23.56 -4.42 9.96
C VAL A 551 22.48 -5.02 9.04
N ALA A 552 21.51 -5.71 9.61
CA ALA A 552 20.42 -6.32 8.85
C ALA A 552 19.61 -5.29 8.07
N ILE A 553 19.22 -4.18 8.72
CA ILE A 553 18.47 -3.10 8.06
C ILE A 553 19.33 -2.38 7.03
N GLN A 554 20.62 -2.17 7.27
CA GLN A 554 21.54 -1.63 6.25
C GLN A 554 21.57 -2.49 4.99
N HIS A 555 21.65 -3.82 5.10
CA HIS A 555 21.56 -4.73 3.96
C HIS A 555 20.18 -4.67 3.27
N GLY A 556 19.12 -4.52 4.05
CA GLY A 556 17.78 -4.27 3.51
C GLY A 556 17.71 -2.97 2.70
N LEU A 557 18.31 -1.88 3.18
CA LEU A 557 18.38 -0.60 2.47
C LEU A 557 19.26 -0.69 1.21
N ILE A 558 20.32 -1.49 1.24
CA ILE A 558 21.14 -1.78 0.04
C ILE A 558 20.31 -2.56 -1.00
N ALA A 559 19.45 -3.49 -0.58
CA ALA A 559 18.53 -4.15 -1.50
C ALA A 559 17.53 -3.14 -2.12
N ILE A 560 17.07 -2.16 -1.36
CA ILE A 560 16.24 -1.05 -1.90
C ILE A 560 17.02 -0.23 -2.93
N LEU A 561 18.33 -0.01 -2.76
CA LEU A 561 19.14 0.69 -3.74
C LEU A 561 19.19 -0.02 -5.10
N ILE A 562 19.13 -1.35 -5.12
CA ILE A 562 19.01 -2.10 -6.39
C ILE A 562 17.71 -1.70 -7.10
N PHE A 563 16.59 -1.60 -6.37
CA PHE A 563 15.31 -1.15 -6.95
C PHE A 563 15.40 0.31 -7.43
N CYS A 564 16.12 1.17 -6.70
CA CYS A 564 16.37 2.55 -7.14
C CYS A 564 17.19 2.59 -8.44
N GLY A 565 18.21 1.74 -8.57
CA GLY A 565 18.99 1.61 -9.81
C GLY A 565 18.13 1.18 -11.00
N ILE A 566 17.28 0.17 -10.81
CA ILE A 566 16.30 -0.24 -11.84
C ILE A 566 15.33 0.89 -12.16
N THR A 567 14.89 1.66 -11.15
CA THR A 567 14.00 2.81 -11.33
C THR A 567 14.64 3.87 -12.23
N ILE A 568 15.92 4.20 -12.03
CA ILE A 568 16.66 5.13 -12.90
C ILE A 568 16.66 4.62 -14.35
N ILE A 569 17.01 3.35 -14.56
CA ILE A 569 17.06 2.74 -15.89
C ILE A 569 15.69 2.82 -16.57
N VAL A 570 14.61 2.41 -15.88
CA VAL A 570 13.26 2.44 -16.45
C VAL A 570 12.80 3.88 -16.72
N THR A 571 13.20 4.85 -15.89
CA THR A 571 12.86 6.26 -16.08
C THR A 571 13.43 6.82 -17.39
N LEU A 572 14.59 6.36 -17.85
CA LEU A 572 15.16 6.77 -19.14
C LEU A 572 14.28 6.38 -20.33
N PHE A 573 13.47 5.34 -20.20
CA PHE A 573 12.51 4.90 -21.22
C PHE A 573 11.17 5.62 -21.16
N LEU A 574 10.90 6.42 -20.12
CA LEU A 574 9.67 7.21 -19.99
C LEU A 574 9.74 8.45 -20.88
N LYS A 575 9.16 8.39 -22.07
CA LYS A 575 9.15 9.49 -23.04
C LYS A 575 8.02 10.48 -22.76
N ASP A 576 8.27 11.78 -23.03
CA ASP A 576 7.22 12.80 -23.01
C ASP A 576 6.23 12.57 -24.16
N ILE A 577 4.93 12.57 -23.84
CA ILE A 577 3.86 12.66 -24.83
C ILE A 577 3.33 14.10 -24.82
N PRO A 578 3.30 14.81 -25.97
CA PRO A 578 2.79 16.18 -26.03
C PRO A 578 1.32 16.23 -25.59
N MET A 579 1.03 16.94 -24.51
CA MET A 579 -0.30 17.02 -23.91
C MET A 579 -1.31 17.80 -24.76
N VAL A 580 -0.82 18.72 -25.59
CA VAL A 580 -1.65 19.64 -26.42
C VAL A 580 -2.08 19.01 -27.74
N GLN A 581 -1.22 18.23 -28.39
CA GLN A 581 -1.51 17.63 -29.71
C GLN A 581 -2.63 16.59 -29.64
N ARG A 582 -2.74 15.84 -28.56
CA ARG A 582 -3.73 14.78 -28.42
C ARG A 582 -5.15 15.33 -28.19
N TYR A 583 -5.28 16.44 -27.45
CA TYR A 583 -6.56 17.13 -27.29
C TYR A 583 -7.11 17.61 -28.65
N ASN A 584 -6.25 18.15 -29.50
CA ASN A 584 -6.60 18.62 -30.82
C ASN A 584 -6.84 17.47 -31.82
N ALA A 585 -6.09 16.37 -31.75
CA ALA A 585 -6.29 15.20 -32.60
C ALA A 585 -7.60 14.45 -32.24
N GLU A 586 -7.93 14.27 -30.97
CA GLU A 586 -9.20 13.66 -30.54
C GLU A 586 -10.42 14.55 -30.93
N HIS A 587 -10.28 15.88 -30.92
CA HIS A 587 -11.31 16.77 -31.41
C HIS A 587 -11.39 16.82 -32.95
N ALA A 588 -10.28 16.61 -33.65
CA ALA A 588 -10.25 16.49 -35.09
C ALA A 588 -10.85 15.16 -35.58
N GLU A 589 -10.56 14.05 -34.91
CA GLU A 589 -11.19 12.73 -35.18
C GLU A 589 -12.69 12.73 -34.86
N ALA A 590 -13.10 13.40 -33.77
CA ALA A 590 -14.51 13.55 -33.42
C ALA A 590 -15.29 14.49 -34.35
N SER A 591 -14.60 15.34 -35.07
CA SER A 591 -15.15 16.27 -36.06
C SER A 591 -14.96 15.85 -37.52
N ALA A 592 -14.20 14.77 -37.79
CA ALA A 592 -14.11 14.18 -39.11
C ALA A 592 -15.46 13.56 -39.52
N PRO A 593 -16.02 13.87 -40.69
CA PRO A 593 -17.23 13.21 -41.16
C PRO A 593 -16.96 11.70 -41.23
N SER A 594 -17.88 10.89 -40.71
CA SER A 594 -17.84 9.46 -40.98
C SER A 594 -17.88 9.26 -42.47
N GLU A 595 -16.78 8.82 -43.10
CA GLU A 595 -16.80 8.34 -44.45
C GLU A 595 -17.86 7.25 -44.54
N SER A 596 -19.00 7.58 -45.14
CA SER A 596 -19.99 6.61 -45.55
C SER A 596 -19.28 5.61 -46.44
N LYS A 597 -19.29 4.33 -46.05
CA LYS A 597 -19.00 3.23 -46.96
C LYS A 597 -20.06 3.31 -48.07
N GLU A 598 -19.77 4.06 -49.08
CA GLU A 598 -20.53 4.07 -50.33
C GLU A 598 -20.30 2.75 -51.04
N ASP A 599 -21.37 2.08 -51.25
CA ASP A 599 -21.73 1.06 -52.20
C ASP A 599 -20.64 0.63 -53.21
N LEU A 600 -20.16 -0.59 -53.07
CA LEU A 600 -19.56 -1.32 -54.19
C LEU A 600 -20.66 -1.65 -55.20
N PRO A 601 -20.52 -1.29 -56.47
CA PRO A 601 -21.51 -1.61 -57.49
C PRO A 601 -21.54 -3.13 -57.73
N VAL A 602 -22.72 -3.72 -57.56
CA VAL A 602 -23.05 -5.09 -58.02
C VAL A 602 -22.91 -5.04 -59.57
N LYS A 603 -21.95 -5.80 -60.10
CA LYS A 603 -21.87 -6.07 -61.55
C LYS A 603 -22.92 -7.09 -61.93
N PRO A 604 -23.49 -6.93 -63.17
CA PRO A 604 -24.62 -7.73 -63.66
C PRO A 604 -24.30 -9.20 -63.91
#